data_e116d1949a466f4431336d9dd0003555
#
_entry.id   e116d1949a466f4431336d9dd0003555
#
_cell.length_a   1.000
_cell.length_b   1.000
_cell.length_c   1.000
_cell.angle_alpha   90.00
_cell.angle_beta   90.00
_cell.angle_gamma   90.00
#
_symmetry.space_group_name_H-M   'P 1'
#
loop_
_entity.id
_entity.type
_entity.pdbx_description
1 polymer ?
#
loop_
_entity_poly.entity_id
_entity_poly.type
_entity_poly.pdbx_seq_one_letter_code
_entity_poly.pdbx_strand_id
1 'polypeptide(L)'
;MGSTVKKIALLSGGGDCPGLNAVIRTITKTAISKYGYEVIGFVYGYRGLYHNNYVELTEESVEDIYKEGGTILYSSNKDNLFDYLVDDGHGGKVKKDVSDVAVENLKKDGVDVLVILGGDGTLTSARDFSRKGVNVIGVPKTMDNDLASTDVTYGFISAMSVGTEFIDRLQTTAKSHHRVICCELMGRDAGWITLYAGLAGNAGVCLIPEIP
;
A
#
# COMPACT_ATOMS: atom_id res chain seq x y z
N MET A 1 24.26 -10.83 -20.36
CA MET A 1 24.75 -9.96 -19.27
C MET A 1 23.97 -10.36 -18.02
N GLY A 2 24.64 -10.90 -17.00
CA GLY A 2 23.98 -11.23 -15.73
C GLY A 2 23.46 -9.95 -15.07
N SER A 3 22.29 -10.04 -14.41
CA SER A 3 21.76 -8.94 -13.59
C SER A 3 22.80 -8.53 -12.53
N THR A 4 23.05 -7.23 -12.38
CA THR A 4 23.89 -6.72 -11.30
C THR A 4 23.14 -6.61 -9.98
N VAL A 5 21.80 -6.74 -10.01
CA VAL A 5 20.95 -6.73 -8.81
C VAL A 5 21.17 -8.00 -8.01
N LYS A 6 21.40 -7.85 -6.71
CA LYS A 6 21.59 -8.94 -5.74
C LYS A 6 20.65 -8.84 -4.56
N LYS A 7 20.28 -7.62 -4.17
CA LYS A 7 19.45 -7.38 -3.00
C LYS A 7 18.34 -6.38 -3.30
N ILE A 8 17.12 -6.75 -2.94
CA ILE A 8 15.95 -5.88 -3.06
C ILE A 8 15.35 -5.62 -1.68
N ALA A 9 14.79 -4.44 -1.52
CA ALA A 9 14.06 -4.07 -0.31
C ALA A 9 12.60 -3.78 -0.65
N LEU A 10 11.70 -4.16 0.26
CA LEU A 10 10.27 -3.89 0.18
C LEU A 10 9.87 -2.93 1.29
N LEU A 11 8.89 -2.07 1.05
CA LEU A 11 8.17 -1.37 2.09
C LEU A 11 6.70 -1.17 1.71
N SER A 12 5.84 -1.14 2.74
CA SER A 12 4.41 -0.82 2.61
C SER A 12 4.15 0.55 3.20
N GLY A 13 3.59 1.48 2.42
CA GLY A 13 3.25 2.83 2.88
C GLY A 13 1.76 3.14 2.72
N GLY A 14 1.27 4.09 3.54
CA GLY A 14 -0.14 4.46 3.58
C GLY A 14 -0.98 3.52 4.42
N GLY A 15 -2.32 3.57 4.28
CA GLY A 15 -3.23 2.61 4.89
C GLY A 15 -3.04 1.21 4.31
N ASP A 16 -3.40 0.19 5.07
CA ASP A 16 -3.44 -1.17 4.55
C ASP A 16 -4.63 -1.37 3.59
N CYS A 17 -4.53 -2.39 2.77
CA CYS A 17 -5.62 -2.85 1.93
C CYS A 17 -5.47 -4.34 1.61
N PRO A 18 -6.53 -4.99 1.10
CA PRO A 18 -6.43 -6.38 0.67
C PRO A 18 -5.34 -6.58 -0.38
N GLY A 19 -4.58 -7.66 -0.26
CA GLY A 19 -3.59 -8.07 -1.24
C GLY A 19 -2.14 -7.69 -0.94
N LEU A 20 -1.84 -6.85 0.07
CA LEU A 20 -0.47 -6.46 0.42
C LEU A 20 0.42 -7.68 0.69
N ASN A 21 -0.01 -8.60 1.55
CA ASN A 21 0.75 -9.79 1.87
C ASN A 21 0.93 -10.71 0.65
N ALA A 22 -0.08 -10.83 -0.22
CA ALA A 22 0.04 -11.61 -1.45
C ALA A 22 1.11 -11.04 -2.40
N VAL A 23 1.19 -9.71 -2.50
CA VAL A 23 2.21 -9.02 -3.30
C VAL A 23 3.60 -9.19 -2.69
N ILE A 24 3.74 -8.97 -1.36
CA ILE A 24 5.01 -9.18 -0.64
C ILE A 24 5.51 -10.60 -0.87
N ARG A 25 4.63 -11.60 -0.68
CA ARG A 25 4.96 -13.01 -0.93
C ARG A 25 5.42 -13.26 -2.36
N THR A 26 4.67 -12.77 -3.33
CA THR A 26 4.96 -13.02 -4.74
C THR A 26 6.30 -12.41 -5.15
N ILE A 27 6.58 -11.18 -4.74
CA ILE A 27 7.86 -10.52 -5.01
C ILE A 27 8.99 -11.29 -4.34
N THR A 28 8.86 -11.62 -3.04
CA THR A 28 9.89 -12.32 -2.27
C THR A 28 10.21 -13.69 -2.88
N LYS A 29 9.20 -14.53 -3.11
CA LYS A 29 9.41 -15.87 -3.68
C LYS A 29 9.99 -15.80 -5.07
N THR A 30 9.51 -14.89 -5.93
CA THR A 30 10.06 -14.74 -7.28
C THR A 30 11.51 -14.26 -7.27
N ALA A 31 11.84 -13.30 -6.41
CA ALA A 31 13.19 -12.76 -6.28
C ALA A 31 14.18 -13.83 -5.83
N ILE A 32 13.81 -14.62 -4.83
CA ILE A 32 14.66 -15.69 -4.29
C ILE A 32 14.75 -16.85 -5.26
N SER A 33 13.62 -17.51 -5.59
CA SER A 33 13.63 -18.78 -6.31
C SER A 33 14.04 -18.63 -7.78
N LYS A 34 13.70 -17.50 -8.43
CA LYS A 34 14.01 -17.34 -9.87
C LYS A 34 15.32 -16.62 -10.13
N TYR A 35 15.69 -15.68 -9.26
CA TYR A 35 16.82 -14.80 -9.48
C TYR A 35 17.93 -14.93 -8.45
N GLY A 36 17.70 -15.62 -7.33
CA GLY A 36 18.70 -15.80 -6.27
C GLY A 36 19.01 -14.49 -5.52
N TYR A 37 18.06 -13.56 -5.47
CA TYR A 37 18.24 -12.29 -4.77
C TYR A 37 17.99 -12.42 -3.28
N GLU A 38 18.70 -11.62 -2.49
CA GLU A 38 18.34 -11.35 -1.09
C GLU A 38 17.15 -10.38 -1.05
N VAL A 39 16.25 -10.60 -0.09
CA VAL A 39 15.06 -9.76 0.08
C VAL A 39 14.94 -9.31 1.54
N ILE A 40 14.79 -8.02 1.74
CA ILE A 40 14.48 -7.43 3.06
C ILE A 40 13.19 -6.64 3.00
N GLY A 41 12.50 -6.52 4.14
CA GLY A 41 11.29 -5.71 4.29
C GLY A 41 11.44 -4.66 5.38
N PHE A 42 11.36 -3.37 5.05
CA PHE A 42 11.34 -2.30 6.03
C PHE A 42 10.02 -2.27 6.79
N VAL A 43 10.10 -2.28 8.11
CA VAL A 43 8.96 -2.36 9.02
C VAL A 43 8.41 -0.96 9.28
N TYR A 44 7.08 -0.79 9.18
CA TYR A 44 6.40 0.52 9.26
C TYR A 44 6.76 1.49 8.12
N GLY A 45 6.97 0.96 6.92
CA GLY A 45 7.16 1.77 5.71
C GLY A 45 8.38 2.69 5.77
N TYR A 46 8.19 3.96 5.43
CA TYR A 46 9.28 4.95 5.42
C TYR A 46 9.93 5.19 6.79
N ARG A 47 9.20 5.00 7.88
CA ARG A 47 9.79 5.06 9.22
C ARG A 47 10.86 4.00 9.41
N GLY A 48 10.58 2.77 8.98
CA GLY A 48 11.57 1.68 9.03
C GLY A 48 12.80 1.99 8.20
N LEU A 49 12.61 2.54 7.01
CA LEU A 49 13.71 2.95 6.14
C LEU A 49 14.58 4.04 6.79
N TYR A 50 13.96 5.04 7.45
CA TYR A 50 14.68 6.09 8.16
C TYR A 50 15.51 5.57 9.35
N HIS A 51 14.90 4.69 10.16
CA HIS A 51 15.56 4.12 11.34
C HIS A 51 16.40 2.88 11.05
N ASN A 52 16.49 2.47 9.78
CA ASN A 52 17.14 1.24 9.33
C ASN A 52 16.60 -0.02 10.02
N ASN A 53 15.28 -0.07 10.21
CA ASN A 53 14.57 -1.17 10.85
C ASN A 53 13.90 -2.06 9.80
N TYR A 54 14.49 -3.24 9.58
CA TYR A 54 13.99 -4.20 8.59
C TYR A 54 14.06 -5.63 9.10
N VAL A 55 13.38 -6.52 8.41
CA VAL A 55 13.43 -7.97 8.60
C VAL A 55 13.90 -8.62 7.30
N GLU A 56 14.61 -9.72 7.40
CA GLU A 56 14.91 -10.57 6.25
C GLU A 56 13.64 -11.32 5.84
N LEU A 57 13.38 -11.35 4.54
CA LEU A 57 12.26 -12.07 3.97
C LEU A 57 12.78 -13.33 3.27
N THR A 58 12.33 -14.48 3.76
CA THR A 58 12.65 -15.80 3.22
C THR A 58 11.41 -16.43 2.58
N GLU A 59 11.59 -17.48 1.78
CA GLU A 59 10.45 -18.22 1.22
C GLU A 59 9.54 -18.76 2.34
N GLU A 60 10.11 -19.22 3.44
CA GLU A 60 9.39 -19.73 4.60
C GLU A 60 8.60 -18.62 5.32
N SER A 61 9.24 -17.46 5.55
CA SER A 61 8.59 -16.33 6.25
C SER A 61 7.37 -15.76 5.53
N VAL A 62 7.25 -16.03 4.24
CA VAL A 62 6.14 -15.53 3.42
C VAL A 62 5.21 -16.64 2.90
N GLU A 63 5.39 -17.91 3.33
CA GLU A 63 4.68 -19.04 2.72
C GLU A 63 3.15 -18.91 2.80
N ASP A 64 2.62 -18.64 3.97
CA ASP A 64 1.17 -18.68 4.23
C ASP A 64 0.49 -17.31 4.30
N ILE A 65 1.24 -16.21 4.19
CA ILE A 65 0.70 -14.85 4.39
C ILE A 65 -0.28 -14.38 3.31
N TYR A 66 -0.38 -15.05 2.18
CA TYR A 66 -1.19 -14.60 1.04
C TYR A 66 -2.71 -14.58 1.32
N LYS A 67 -3.16 -15.30 2.33
CA LYS A 67 -4.55 -15.32 2.80
C LYS A 67 -4.84 -14.31 3.91
N GLU A 68 -3.77 -13.74 4.49
CA GLU A 68 -3.90 -12.83 5.61
C GLU A 68 -4.10 -11.39 5.13
N GLY A 69 -5.06 -10.69 5.74
CA GLY A 69 -5.23 -9.25 5.54
C GLY A 69 -4.11 -8.44 6.17
N GLY A 70 -4.10 -7.14 5.89
CA GLY A 70 -3.04 -6.25 6.38
C GLY A 70 -1.69 -6.49 5.71
N THR A 71 -0.62 -6.27 6.44
CA THR A 71 0.77 -6.44 5.95
C THR A 71 1.70 -6.90 7.07
N ILE A 72 2.49 -7.94 6.82
CA ILE A 72 3.52 -8.44 7.77
C ILE A 72 4.62 -7.41 8.02
N LEU A 73 4.80 -6.43 7.12
CA LEU A 73 5.77 -5.34 7.26
C LEU A 73 5.21 -4.15 8.03
N TYR A 74 3.96 -4.24 8.49
CA TYR A 74 3.22 -3.10 9.03
C TYR A 74 3.22 -1.91 8.07
N SER A 75 2.50 -0.86 8.40
CA SER A 75 2.38 0.32 7.55
C SER A 75 2.27 1.59 8.37
N SER A 76 2.61 2.73 7.76
CA SER A 76 2.36 4.03 8.33
C SER A 76 1.88 5.00 7.25
N ASN A 77 0.85 5.78 7.58
CA ASN A 77 0.31 6.83 6.72
C ASN A 77 0.77 8.23 7.10
N LYS A 78 1.69 8.35 8.08
CA LYS A 78 2.13 9.63 8.64
C LYS A 78 3.57 10.00 8.29
N ASP A 79 4.34 9.06 7.76
CA ASP A 79 5.78 9.23 7.58
C ASP A 79 6.10 9.62 6.13
N ASN A 80 6.43 10.89 5.94
CA ASN A 80 7.01 11.42 4.70
C ASN A 80 8.44 11.90 5.02
N LEU A 81 9.46 11.24 4.47
CA LEU A 81 10.86 11.57 4.79
C LEU A 81 11.36 12.87 4.17
N PHE A 82 10.62 13.44 3.23
CA PHE A 82 10.89 14.78 2.68
C PHE A 82 10.29 15.90 3.54
N ASP A 83 9.41 15.56 4.51
CA ASP A 83 8.74 16.47 5.44
C ASP A 83 8.50 15.76 6.78
N TYR A 84 9.56 15.23 7.37
CA TYR A 84 9.51 14.35 8.55
C TYR A 84 9.60 15.14 9.84
N LEU A 85 8.78 14.76 10.84
CA LEU A 85 8.80 15.39 12.16
C LEU A 85 9.97 14.87 12.99
N VAL A 86 10.95 15.71 13.23
CA VAL A 86 12.13 15.45 14.10
C VAL A 86 12.03 16.30 15.35
N ASP A 87 12.69 15.86 16.44
CA ASP A 87 12.83 16.63 17.65
C ASP A 87 13.73 17.87 17.38
N ASP A 88 13.32 19.04 17.86
CA ASP A 88 14.08 20.30 17.70
C ASP A 88 15.15 20.48 18.76
N GLY A 89 15.30 19.53 19.71
CA GLY A 89 16.23 19.60 20.83
C GLY A 89 15.79 20.51 21.98
N HIS A 90 14.63 21.15 21.85
CA HIS A 90 14.05 22.05 22.86
C HIS A 90 12.68 21.56 23.38
N GLY A 91 12.34 20.28 23.10
CA GLY A 91 11.07 19.65 23.50
C GLY A 91 9.92 19.88 22.53
N GLY A 92 10.19 20.51 21.37
CA GLY A 92 9.27 20.66 20.25
C GLY A 92 9.57 19.71 19.09
N LYS A 93 8.77 19.77 18.04
CA LYS A 93 9.00 19.01 16.79
C LYS A 93 9.01 19.97 15.61
N VAL A 94 9.97 19.78 14.70
CA VAL A 94 10.12 20.54 13.46
C VAL A 94 10.09 19.59 12.28
N LYS A 95 9.50 20.05 11.17
CA LYS A 95 9.51 19.31 9.91
C LYS A 95 10.84 19.52 9.19
N LYS A 96 11.45 18.42 8.77
CA LYS A 96 12.75 18.41 8.09
C LYS A 96 12.79 17.32 7.01
N ASP A 97 13.47 17.62 5.91
CA ASP A 97 13.85 16.61 4.93
C ASP A 97 14.99 15.74 5.52
N VAL A 98 14.69 14.47 5.71
CA VAL A 98 15.61 13.45 6.23
C VAL A 98 15.82 12.33 5.22
N SER A 99 15.38 12.52 3.98
CA SER A 99 15.44 11.50 2.94
C SER A 99 16.86 11.05 2.59
N ASP A 100 17.87 11.90 2.82
CA ASP A 100 19.28 11.53 2.61
C ASP A 100 19.73 10.43 3.57
N VAL A 101 19.26 10.41 4.81
CA VAL A 101 19.51 9.32 5.77
C VAL A 101 18.98 7.99 5.23
N ALA A 102 17.79 8.01 4.65
CA ALA A 102 17.20 6.83 4.02
C ALA A 102 18.03 6.32 2.83
N VAL A 103 18.54 7.24 1.99
CA VAL A 103 19.42 6.89 0.86
C VAL A 103 20.74 6.29 1.36
N GLU A 104 21.31 6.83 2.44
CA GLU A 104 22.53 6.29 3.07
C GLU A 104 22.29 4.90 3.64
N ASN A 105 21.14 4.66 4.31
CA ASN A 105 20.76 3.35 4.82
C ASN A 105 20.69 2.30 3.71
N LEU A 106 20.00 2.63 2.59
CA LEU A 106 19.93 1.74 1.43
C LEU A 106 21.31 1.37 0.87
N LYS A 107 22.21 2.36 0.76
CA LYS A 107 23.58 2.13 0.29
C LYS A 107 24.38 1.28 1.26
N LYS A 108 24.28 1.56 2.57
CA LYS A 108 24.97 0.82 3.63
C LYS A 108 24.57 -0.65 3.64
N ASP A 109 23.30 -0.94 3.42
CA ASP A 109 22.77 -2.30 3.43
C ASP A 109 22.90 -3.00 2.07
N GLY A 110 23.49 -2.34 1.08
CA GLY A 110 23.70 -2.90 -0.26
C GLY A 110 22.42 -3.16 -1.03
N VAL A 111 21.38 -2.36 -0.79
CA VAL A 111 20.10 -2.48 -1.51
C VAL A 111 20.23 -1.91 -2.92
N ASP A 112 20.01 -2.75 -3.92
CA ASP A 112 20.10 -2.38 -5.33
C ASP A 112 18.79 -1.78 -5.86
N VAL A 113 17.64 -2.25 -5.35
CA VAL A 113 16.31 -1.83 -5.78
C VAL A 113 15.38 -1.74 -4.57
N LEU A 114 14.64 -0.62 -4.48
CA LEU A 114 13.61 -0.41 -3.48
C LEU A 114 12.23 -0.56 -4.13
N VAL A 115 11.46 -1.55 -3.70
CA VAL A 115 10.07 -1.76 -4.15
C VAL A 115 9.11 -1.17 -3.12
N ILE A 116 8.28 -0.25 -3.54
CA ILE A 116 7.41 0.54 -2.69
C ILE A 116 5.95 0.23 -3.01
N LEU A 117 5.25 -0.36 -2.06
CA LEU A 117 3.83 -0.66 -2.15
C LEU A 117 3.05 0.48 -1.49
N GLY A 118 2.26 1.22 -2.27
CA GLY A 118 1.53 2.34 -1.69
C GLY A 118 0.55 3.05 -2.61
N GLY A 119 -0.23 3.94 -2.01
CA GLY A 119 -1.11 4.87 -2.71
C GLY A 119 -0.37 6.13 -3.17
N ASP A 120 -1.12 7.14 -3.60
CA ASP A 120 -0.60 8.37 -4.24
C ASP A 120 0.52 9.05 -3.43
N GLY A 121 0.29 9.34 -2.16
CA GLY A 121 1.31 10.00 -1.32
C GLY A 121 2.59 9.18 -1.16
N THR A 122 2.46 7.86 -1.02
CA THR A 122 3.61 6.95 -0.92
C THR A 122 4.39 6.88 -2.23
N LEU A 123 3.68 6.80 -3.37
CA LEU A 123 4.31 6.74 -4.69
C LEU A 123 4.89 8.10 -5.11
N THR A 124 4.34 9.21 -4.63
CA THR A 124 4.95 10.53 -4.78
C THR A 124 6.32 10.57 -4.10
N SER A 125 6.43 10.09 -2.87
CA SER A 125 7.74 9.96 -2.20
C SER A 125 8.67 8.98 -2.93
N ALA A 126 8.14 7.89 -3.48
CA ALA A 126 8.89 6.94 -4.31
C ALA A 126 9.53 7.61 -5.52
N ARG A 127 8.76 8.45 -6.25
CA ARG A 127 9.25 9.26 -7.35
C ARG A 127 10.39 10.20 -6.90
N ASP A 128 10.25 10.82 -5.74
CA ASP A 128 11.24 11.76 -5.23
C ASP A 128 12.53 11.05 -4.79
N PHE A 129 12.44 9.82 -4.26
CA PHE A 129 13.61 8.94 -4.06
C PHE A 129 14.28 8.57 -5.38
N SER A 130 13.52 8.28 -6.44
CA SER A 130 14.08 8.01 -7.76
C SER A 130 14.87 9.21 -8.29
N ARG A 131 14.41 10.45 -8.05
CA ARG A 131 15.13 11.67 -8.39
C ARG A 131 16.43 11.86 -7.61
N LYS A 132 16.54 11.24 -6.43
CA LYS A 132 17.78 11.16 -5.65
C LYS A 132 18.71 10.02 -6.09
N GLY A 133 18.37 9.32 -7.17
CA GLY A 133 19.19 8.26 -7.77
C GLY A 133 18.97 6.87 -7.14
N VAL A 134 17.93 6.68 -6.33
CA VAL A 134 17.53 5.35 -5.85
C VAL A 134 16.79 4.63 -6.98
N ASN A 135 17.13 3.36 -7.20
CA ASN A 135 16.39 2.48 -8.09
C ASN A 135 15.07 2.10 -7.43
N VAL A 136 13.95 2.65 -7.90
CA VAL A 136 12.63 2.47 -7.28
C VAL A 136 11.66 1.81 -8.24
N ILE A 137 10.87 0.86 -7.71
CA ILE A 137 9.69 0.30 -8.37
C ILE A 137 8.49 0.62 -7.50
N GLY A 138 7.54 1.40 -8.03
CA GLY A 138 6.25 1.66 -7.38
C GLY A 138 5.24 0.57 -7.72
N VAL A 139 4.52 0.08 -6.71
CA VAL A 139 3.43 -0.88 -6.87
C VAL A 139 2.12 -0.23 -6.42
N PRO A 140 1.14 -0.06 -7.32
CA PRO A 140 -0.05 0.75 -7.07
C PRO A 140 -1.01 0.04 -6.12
N LYS A 141 -1.01 0.45 -4.87
CA LYS A 141 -1.80 -0.08 -3.76
C LYS A 141 -2.77 0.98 -3.26
N THR A 142 -4.06 0.78 -3.51
CA THR A 142 -5.17 1.46 -2.86
C THR A 142 -6.46 0.74 -3.19
N MET A 143 -7.43 0.74 -2.28
CA MET A 143 -8.76 0.23 -2.58
C MET A 143 -9.60 1.25 -3.37
N ASP A 144 -9.23 2.52 -3.36
CA ASP A 144 -10.03 3.61 -3.95
C ASP A 144 -9.97 3.65 -5.47
N ASN A 145 -9.02 2.92 -6.09
CA ASN A 145 -8.77 2.87 -7.54
C ASN A 145 -8.57 4.26 -8.16
N ASP A 146 -7.91 5.15 -7.45
CA ASP A 146 -7.74 6.58 -7.75
C ASP A 146 -6.33 6.95 -8.25
N LEU A 147 -5.50 5.96 -8.60
CA LEU A 147 -4.16 6.19 -9.14
C LEU A 147 -4.17 6.27 -10.66
N ALA A 148 -3.61 7.35 -11.18
CA ALA A 148 -3.37 7.51 -12.61
C ALA A 148 -2.35 6.47 -13.13
N SER A 149 -2.42 6.18 -14.43
CA SER A 149 -1.49 5.30 -15.13
C SER A 149 -1.55 3.80 -14.74
N THR A 150 -2.62 3.38 -14.07
CA THR A 150 -2.95 1.97 -13.88
C THR A 150 -4.45 1.76 -14.11
N ASP A 151 -4.83 0.65 -14.69
CA ASP A 151 -6.25 0.33 -14.95
C ASP A 151 -6.96 -0.06 -13.65
N VAL A 152 -6.27 -0.82 -12.80
CA VAL A 152 -6.80 -1.31 -11.53
C VAL A 152 -5.70 -1.32 -10.47
N THR A 153 -6.00 -0.72 -9.32
CA THR A 153 -5.15 -0.83 -8.15
C THR A 153 -5.49 -2.12 -7.40
N TYR A 154 -4.48 -2.80 -6.84
CA TYR A 154 -4.81 -3.96 -6.04
C TYR A 154 -5.35 -3.54 -4.66
N GLY A 155 -6.34 -4.31 -4.21
CA GLY A 155 -7.21 -3.96 -3.09
C GLY A 155 -8.61 -3.53 -3.54
N PHE A 156 -8.75 -2.89 -4.70
CA PHE A 156 -10.03 -2.40 -5.22
C PHE A 156 -11.05 -3.52 -5.43
N ILE A 157 -10.71 -4.55 -6.20
CA ILE A 157 -11.65 -5.66 -6.51
C ILE A 157 -12.12 -6.37 -5.23
N SER A 158 -11.22 -6.59 -4.27
CA SER A 158 -11.58 -7.21 -2.98
C SER A 158 -12.51 -6.31 -2.18
N ALA A 159 -12.25 -5.01 -2.10
CA ALA A 159 -13.11 -4.06 -1.40
C ALA A 159 -14.50 -3.97 -2.07
N MET A 160 -14.54 -3.90 -3.39
CA MET A 160 -15.77 -3.91 -4.18
C MET A 160 -16.60 -5.18 -3.91
N SER A 161 -15.96 -6.36 -3.90
CA SER A 161 -16.64 -7.64 -3.67
C SER A 161 -17.26 -7.70 -2.28
N VAL A 162 -16.53 -7.25 -1.24
CA VAL A 162 -17.05 -7.16 0.13
C VAL A 162 -18.21 -6.17 0.19
N GLY A 163 -18.09 -5.00 -0.43
CA GLY A 163 -19.16 -4.01 -0.51
C GLY A 163 -20.42 -4.56 -1.17
N THR A 164 -20.25 -5.30 -2.28
CA THR A 164 -21.37 -5.98 -2.99
C THR A 164 -22.09 -6.97 -2.07
N GLU A 165 -21.36 -7.85 -1.40
CA GLU A 165 -21.93 -8.82 -0.47
C GLU A 165 -22.68 -8.13 0.68
N PHE A 166 -22.13 -7.03 1.19
CA PHE A 166 -22.77 -6.26 2.26
C PHE A 166 -24.11 -5.65 1.79
N ILE A 167 -24.13 -5.04 0.63
CA ILE A 167 -25.35 -4.44 0.04
C ILE A 167 -26.39 -5.51 -0.21
N ASP A 168 -26.02 -6.65 -0.79
CA ASP A 168 -26.94 -7.77 -1.05
C ASP A 168 -27.62 -8.25 0.23
N ARG A 169 -26.88 -8.41 1.31
CA ARG A 169 -27.40 -8.83 2.64
C ARG A 169 -28.40 -7.83 3.23
N LEU A 170 -28.31 -6.55 2.90
CA LEU A 170 -29.22 -5.51 3.40
C LEU A 170 -30.58 -5.49 2.67
N GLN A 171 -30.66 -5.99 1.44
CA GLN A 171 -31.87 -5.93 0.59
C GLN A 171 -33.07 -6.55 1.25
N THR A 172 -32.94 -7.74 1.80
CA THR A 172 -34.05 -8.49 2.39
C THR A 172 -34.61 -7.80 3.64
N THR A 173 -33.72 -7.21 4.47
CA THR A 173 -34.12 -6.44 5.65
C THR A 173 -34.82 -5.13 5.26
N ALA A 174 -34.29 -4.41 4.29
CA ALA A 174 -34.91 -3.19 3.78
C ALA A 174 -36.34 -3.48 3.28
N LYS A 175 -36.51 -4.53 2.48
CA LYS A 175 -37.81 -4.94 1.96
C LYS A 175 -38.76 -5.38 3.07
N SER A 176 -38.34 -6.21 4.02
CA SER A 176 -39.18 -6.75 5.08
C SER A 176 -39.73 -5.68 6.01
N HIS A 177 -38.94 -4.64 6.23
CA HIS A 177 -39.28 -3.57 7.17
C HIS A 177 -39.73 -2.27 6.48
N HIS A 178 -39.85 -2.25 5.14
CA HIS A 178 -40.17 -1.05 4.36
C HIS A 178 -39.24 0.11 4.72
N ARG A 179 -37.91 -0.15 4.76
CA ARG A 179 -36.90 0.81 5.14
C ARG A 179 -36.01 1.20 3.97
N VAL A 180 -35.55 2.45 3.99
CA VAL A 180 -34.39 2.88 3.23
C VAL A 180 -33.17 2.66 4.12
N ILE A 181 -32.20 1.91 3.64
CA ILE A 181 -30.94 1.67 4.35
C ILE A 181 -29.83 2.36 3.58
N CYS A 182 -29.10 3.27 4.24
CA CYS A 182 -27.90 3.89 3.69
C CYS A 182 -26.68 3.03 4.07
N CYS A 183 -25.89 2.65 3.07
CA CYS A 183 -24.64 1.96 3.25
C CYS A 183 -23.51 2.87 2.80
N GLU A 184 -22.67 3.32 3.74
CA GLU A 184 -21.48 4.10 3.44
C GLU A 184 -20.32 3.16 3.12
N LEU A 185 -19.66 3.39 1.99
CA LEU A 185 -18.46 2.67 1.55
C LEU A 185 -17.27 3.62 1.48
N MET A 186 -16.07 3.07 1.54
CA MET A 186 -14.84 3.84 1.40
C MET A 186 -14.64 4.31 -0.04
N GLY A 187 -13.72 5.25 -0.23
CA GLY A 187 -13.36 5.83 -1.52
C GLY A 187 -12.94 7.30 -1.42
N ARG A 188 -13.32 7.98 -0.33
CA ARG A 188 -13.07 9.40 -0.04
C ARG A 188 -13.51 10.29 -1.20
N ASP A 189 -12.59 10.63 -2.11
CA ASP A 189 -12.83 11.51 -3.26
C ASP A 189 -13.13 10.72 -4.56
N ALA A 190 -13.10 9.37 -4.49
CA ALA A 190 -13.36 8.48 -5.62
C ALA A 190 -14.53 7.53 -5.33
N GLY A 191 -15.54 7.57 -6.18
CA GLY A 191 -16.78 6.80 -6.05
C GLY A 191 -16.75 5.38 -6.62
N TRP A 192 -15.58 4.88 -7.04
CA TRP A 192 -15.47 3.60 -7.74
C TRP A 192 -16.04 2.41 -6.96
N ILE A 193 -15.67 2.28 -5.67
CA ILE A 193 -16.17 1.17 -4.83
C ILE A 193 -17.70 1.25 -4.72
N THR A 194 -18.23 2.44 -4.41
CA THR A 194 -19.67 2.67 -4.27
C THR A 194 -20.42 2.38 -5.56
N LEU A 195 -19.90 2.83 -6.69
CA LEU A 195 -20.52 2.62 -7.98
C LEU A 195 -20.59 1.13 -8.36
N TYR A 196 -19.45 0.45 -8.33
CA TYR A 196 -19.39 -0.95 -8.73
C TYR A 196 -20.09 -1.89 -7.75
N ALA A 197 -19.89 -1.69 -6.43
CA ALA A 197 -20.56 -2.47 -5.41
C ALA A 197 -22.07 -2.21 -5.39
N GLY A 198 -22.50 -0.97 -5.58
CA GLY A 198 -23.91 -0.59 -5.65
C GLY A 198 -24.62 -1.20 -6.85
N LEU A 199 -24.02 -1.13 -8.04
CA LEU A 199 -24.56 -1.76 -9.25
C LEU A 199 -24.64 -3.29 -9.10
N ALA A 200 -23.58 -3.94 -8.62
CA ALA A 200 -23.54 -5.38 -8.45
C ALA A 200 -24.46 -5.88 -7.33
N GLY A 201 -24.61 -5.12 -6.24
CA GLY A 201 -25.48 -5.41 -5.10
C GLY A 201 -26.93 -4.92 -5.28
N ASN A 202 -27.28 -4.43 -6.49
CA ASN A 202 -28.62 -3.94 -6.81
C ASN A 202 -29.12 -2.83 -5.87
N ALA A 203 -28.27 -1.85 -5.54
CA ALA A 203 -28.67 -0.67 -4.82
C ALA A 203 -29.62 0.20 -5.66
N GLY A 204 -30.67 0.75 -5.03
CA GLY A 204 -31.62 1.61 -5.72
C GLY A 204 -31.04 2.98 -6.13
N VAL A 205 -30.05 3.46 -5.38
CA VAL A 205 -29.34 4.73 -5.63
C VAL A 205 -27.89 4.58 -5.22
N CYS A 206 -26.97 5.10 -6.04
CA CYS A 206 -25.55 5.25 -5.74
C CYS A 206 -25.22 6.75 -5.72
N LEU A 207 -24.74 7.25 -4.58
CA LEU A 207 -24.25 8.62 -4.42
C LEU A 207 -22.73 8.57 -4.43
N ILE A 208 -22.11 9.26 -5.35
CA ILE A 208 -20.66 9.27 -5.53
C ILE A 208 -20.13 10.71 -5.54
N PRO A 209 -18.89 10.96 -5.07
CA PRO A 209 -18.37 12.32 -4.95
C PRO A 209 -18.21 13.05 -6.28
N GLU A 210 -18.09 12.33 -7.40
CA GLU A 210 -17.95 12.92 -8.75
C GLU A 210 -19.23 13.55 -9.28
N ILE A 211 -20.38 13.26 -8.67
CA ILE A 211 -21.69 13.80 -9.05
C ILE A 211 -22.24 14.61 -7.88
N PRO A 212 -22.35 15.95 -8.00
CA PRO A 212 -22.81 16.82 -6.93
C PRO A 212 -24.31 16.64 -6.63
#